data_3e3f04022d360b5277c0fa61e3a363ae
#
_entry.id   3e3f04022d360b5277c0fa61e3a363ae
#
_cell.length_a   1.000
_cell.length_b   1.000
_cell.length_c   1.000
_cell.angle_alpha   90.00
_cell.angle_beta   90.00
_cell.angle_gamma   90.00
#
_symmetry.space_group_name_H-M   'P 1'
#
loop_
_entity.id
_entity.type
_entity.pdbx_description
1 polymer ?
#
loop_
_entity_poly.entity_id
_entity_poly.type
_entity_poly.pdbx_seq_one_letter_code
_entity_poly.pdbx_strand_id
1 'polypeptide(L)'
;MARNRSPLASVLWTMLFLVALVGAAFPWLVDRWDEWATTLQDEAATVAPVVPGAVSLGDSASLLIVVQNVDGSAASIVLGSVAEDGKPVFAIIPNSIFTLLPGFGEFRISETMRFEDEQLARVTIENLLGARIDSILALGPGDIAAALASPIEVDVSSALTVRDESGATRVVLDAGGQLFDGSQIEMLLLERGESDLLSWTQRQSSAWEAILGEIRRRPGVAGLLAGVGVKADVLGALAQNPRVVLVPAVPVATGSAGEGFVLSGADAEAFVTSRVPSLKLFDEPRPRVELLNGNGRIQATRSVAEALIRNGFRIVRTDNADNFDFEKTLVVAQGRSQQRSAEEIARILAVSEVLLELDTPSGVVDISIIVGQDIDSGEG
;
A
#
# COMPACT_ATOMS: atom_id res chain seq x y z
N MET A 1 -67.33 17.03 12.66
CA MET A 1 -66.87 16.06 11.65
C MET A 1 -65.37 16.07 11.58
N ALA A 2 -64.70 15.15 12.24
CA ALA A 2 -63.25 15.01 12.26
C ALA A 2 -62.84 14.09 11.09
N ARG A 3 -62.08 14.63 10.14
CA ARG A 3 -61.59 13.93 8.94
C ARG A 3 -60.44 13.05 9.35
N ASN A 4 -60.69 11.76 9.49
CA ASN A 4 -59.69 10.74 9.75
C ASN A 4 -58.74 10.63 8.53
N ARG A 5 -57.52 11.20 8.62
CA ARG A 5 -56.50 10.99 7.64
C ARG A 5 -55.87 9.63 7.90
N SER A 6 -55.92 8.71 6.95
CA SER A 6 -55.36 7.38 7.07
C SER A 6 -53.84 7.48 7.26
N PRO A 7 -53.23 6.69 8.20
CA PRO A 7 -51.78 6.72 8.47
C PRO A 7 -50.93 6.33 7.23
N LEU A 8 -51.50 5.57 6.29
CA LEU A 8 -50.87 5.18 5.03
C LEU A 8 -50.60 6.38 4.09
N ALA A 9 -51.50 7.39 4.08
CA ALA A 9 -51.30 8.59 3.23
C ALA A 9 -50.13 9.46 3.73
N SER A 10 -49.92 9.55 5.04
CA SER A 10 -48.78 10.30 5.62
C SER A 10 -47.46 9.63 5.33
N VAL A 11 -47.38 8.31 5.42
CA VAL A 11 -46.15 7.54 5.10
C VAL A 11 -45.79 7.68 3.61
N LEU A 12 -46.78 7.62 2.72
CA LEU A 12 -46.56 7.78 1.29
C LEU A 12 -46.03 9.17 0.93
N TRP A 13 -46.58 10.22 1.55
CA TRP A 13 -46.14 11.61 1.38
C TRP A 13 -44.71 11.83 1.93
N THR A 14 -44.36 11.20 3.06
CA THR A 14 -43.02 11.30 3.64
C THR A 14 -42.00 10.60 2.74
N MET A 15 -42.31 9.41 2.19
CA MET A 15 -41.45 8.74 1.22
C MET A 15 -41.25 9.53 -0.07
N LEU A 16 -42.33 10.09 -0.63
CA LEU A 16 -42.25 10.94 -1.82
C LEU A 16 -41.40 12.19 -1.58
N PHE A 17 -41.52 12.81 -0.41
CA PHE A 17 -40.72 13.95 -0.01
C PHE A 17 -39.25 13.61 0.14
N LEU A 18 -38.91 12.45 0.76
CA LEU A 18 -37.57 11.95 0.88
C LEU A 18 -36.93 11.64 -0.48
N VAL A 19 -37.66 11.00 -1.40
CA VAL A 19 -37.19 10.71 -2.76
C VAL A 19 -36.97 12.01 -3.55
N ALA A 20 -37.85 13.00 -3.39
CA ALA A 20 -37.69 14.32 -4.04
C ALA A 20 -36.51 15.10 -3.46
N LEU A 21 -36.24 14.98 -2.16
CA LEU A 21 -35.11 15.62 -1.47
C LEU A 21 -33.78 14.99 -1.88
N VAL A 22 -33.70 13.65 -1.98
CA VAL A 22 -32.54 12.91 -2.49
C VAL A 22 -32.33 13.24 -3.97
N GLY A 23 -33.39 13.25 -4.80
CA GLY A 23 -33.29 13.58 -6.22
C GLY A 23 -32.87 15.03 -6.48
N ALA A 24 -33.24 15.98 -5.61
CA ALA A 24 -32.82 17.38 -5.73
C ALA A 24 -31.38 17.62 -5.20
N ALA A 25 -30.95 16.84 -4.21
CA ALA A 25 -29.58 16.93 -3.63
C ALA A 25 -28.55 16.16 -4.44
N PHE A 26 -28.97 15.15 -5.20
CA PHE A 26 -28.06 14.26 -5.91
C PHE A 26 -27.19 14.99 -6.97
N PRO A 27 -27.70 15.86 -7.83
CA PRO A 27 -26.86 16.63 -8.75
C PRO A 27 -25.86 17.53 -8.03
N TRP A 28 -26.27 18.17 -6.93
CA TRP A 28 -25.39 19.02 -6.13
C TRP A 28 -24.31 18.22 -5.41
N LEU A 29 -24.62 17.00 -4.97
CA LEU A 29 -23.63 16.07 -4.38
C LEU A 29 -22.64 15.57 -5.42
N VAL A 30 -23.10 15.28 -6.65
CA VAL A 30 -22.21 14.82 -7.75
C VAL A 30 -21.30 15.97 -8.20
N ASP A 31 -21.84 17.18 -8.42
CA ASP A 31 -21.03 18.35 -8.78
C ASP A 31 -19.97 18.68 -7.70
N ARG A 32 -20.35 18.53 -6.43
CA ARG A 32 -19.42 18.79 -5.33
C ARG A 32 -18.38 17.68 -5.16
N TRP A 33 -18.75 16.45 -5.52
CA TRP A 33 -17.80 15.33 -5.55
C TRP A 33 -16.78 15.50 -6.68
N ASP A 34 -17.22 15.92 -7.86
CA ASP A 34 -16.34 16.19 -9.00
C ASP A 34 -15.43 17.42 -8.76
N GLU A 35 -15.94 18.48 -8.12
CA GLU A 35 -15.11 19.60 -7.65
C GLU A 35 -14.08 19.16 -6.61
N TRP A 36 -14.48 18.31 -5.67
CA TRP A 36 -13.59 17.80 -4.64
C TRP A 36 -12.55 16.84 -5.23
N ALA A 37 -12.95 15.96 -6.14
CA ALA A 37 -12.04 15.03 -6.83
C ALA A 37 -11.04 15.77 -7.74
N THR A 38 -11.46 16.84 -8.44
CA THR A 38 -10.56 17.66 -9.25
C THR A 38 -9.63 18.51 -8.39
N THR A 39 -10.08 19.03 -7.26
CA THR A 39 -9.22 19.76 -6.31
C THR A 39 -8.14 18.83 -5.73
N LEU A 40 -8.49 17.58 -5.41
CA LEU A 40 -7.53 16.57 -4.94
C LEU A 40 -6.50 16.17 -6.01
N GLN A 41 -6.91 16.15 -7.29
CA GLN A 41 -5.97 15.87 -8.39
C GLN A 41 -5.04 17.06 -8.67
N ASP A 42 -5.52 18.29 -8.59
CA ASP A 42 -4.71 19.49 -8.78
C ASP A 42 -3.77 19.76 -7.59
N GLU A 43 -4.19 19.48 -6.35
CA GLU A 43 -3.31 19.57 -5.17
C GLU A 43 -2.23 18.48 -5.18
N ALA A 44 -2.55 17.26 -5.61
CA ALA A 44 -1.55 16.20 -5.80
C ALA A 44 -0.51 16.54 -6.89
N ALA A 45 -0.88 17.36 -7.87
CA ALA A 45 0.02 17.82 -8.93
C ALA A 45 0.93 18.99 -8.51
N THR A 46 0.58 19.72 -7.44
CA THR A 46 1.31 20.96 -7.04
C THR A 46 2.35 20.75 -5.96
N VAL A 47 2.32 19.64 -5.21
CA VAL A 47 3.39 19.30 -4.26
C VAL A 47 4.40 18.39 -4.98
N ALA A 48 5.25 19.01 -5.81
CA ALA A 48 6.46 18.32 -6.23
C ALA A 48 7.32 18.09 -4.97
N PRO A 49 7.58 16.84 -4.55
CA PRO A 49 8.52 16.61 -3.47
C PRO A 49 9.86 17.21 -3.94
N VAL A 50 10.49 18.01 -3.10
CA VAL A 50 11.91 18.33 -3.25
C VAL A 50 12.65 17.01 -3.09
N VAL A 51 12.83 16.31 -4.23
CA VAL A 51 13.66 15.11 -4.29
C VAL A 51 15.09 15.58 -4.21
N PRO A 52 15.82 15.33 -3.12
CA PRO A 52 17.25 15.55 -3.13
C PRO A 52 17.87 14.56 -4.12
N GLY A 53 18.33 15.08 -5.25
CA GLY A 53 19.19 14.38 -6.19
C GLY A 53 18.55 13.17 -6.91
N ALA A 54 18.42 13.25 -8.22
CA ALA A 54 18.24 12.07 -9.04
C ALA A 54 19.31 11.04 -8.64
N VAL A 55 18.88 9.95 -7.99
CA VAL A 55 19.76 8.81 -7.73
C VAL A 55 20.15 8.28 -9.09
N SER A 56 21.40 8.46 -9.47
CA SER A 56 21.96 7.72 -10.60
C SER A 56 21.76 6.24 -10.25
N LEU A 57 21.28 5.46 -11.19
CA LEU A 57 21.17 3.98 -11.14
C LEU A 57 22.58 3.38 -11.00
N GLY A 58 23.27 3.66 -9.87
CA GLY A 58 24.65 3.28 -9.65
C GLY A 58 24.78 1.86 -9.14
N ASP A 59 24.04 1.48 -8.09
CA ASP A 59 24.41 0.29 -7.34
C ASP A 59 23.24 -0.66 -7.02
N SER A 60 21.99 -0.22 -7.06
CA SER A 60 20.81 -1.08 -6.87
C SER A 60 19.53 -0.41 -7.38
N ALA A 61 18.62 -1.20 -7.91
CA ALA A 61 17.30 -0.75 -8.31
C ALA A 61 16.21 -1.62 -7.66
N SER A 62 15.09 -0.97 -7.28
CA SER A 62 13.94 -1.66 -6.73
C SER A 62 12.66 -1.29 -7.47
N LEU A 63 11.79 -2.28 -7.63
CA LEU A 63 10.48 -2.15 -8.26
C LEU A 63 9.41 -2.79 -7.39
N LEU A 64 8.47 -2.00 -6.94
CA LEU A 64 7.24 -2.53 -6.34
C LEU A 64 6.23 -2.80 -7.46
N ILE A 65 5.76 -4.03 -7.56
CA ILE A 65 4.72 -4.42 -8.51
C ILE A 65 3.44 -4.69 -7.73
N VAL A 66 2.36 -4.06 -8.14
CA VAL A 66 1.03 -4.23 -7.53
C VAL A 66 0.05 -4.60 -8.63
N VAL A 67 -0.58 -5.76 -8.50
CA VAL A 67 -1.67 -6.19 -9.38
C VAL A 67 -3.00 -5.87 -8.70
N GLN A 68 -3.83 -5.08 -9.35
CA GLN A 68 -5.12 -4.65 -8.82
C GLN A 68 -6.25 -5.61 -9.20
N ASN A 69 -7.17 -5.75 -8.28
CA ASN A 69 -8.46 -6.38 -8.52
C ASN A 69 -9.43 -5.38 -9.17
N VAL A 70 -10.54 -5.88 -9.70
CA VAL A 70 -11.65 -5.06 -10.24
C VAL A 70 -12.29 -4.13 -9.20
N ASP A 71 -12.16 -4.45 -7.91
CA ASP A 71 -12.64 -3.62 -6.79
C ASP A 71 -11.62 -2.57 -6.34
N GLY A 72 -10.50 -2.42 -7.06
CA GLY A 72 -9.42 -1.49 -6.76
C GLY A 72 -8.45 -1.97 -5.68
N SER A 73 -8.71 -3.10 -4.99
CA SER A 73 -7.77 -3.62 -4.00
C SER A 73 -6.52 -4.24 -4.65
N ALA A 74 -5.40 -4.26 -3.92
CA ALA A 74 -4.22 -4.98 -4.35
C ALA A 74 -4.40 -6.49 -4.15
N ALA A 75 -4.44 -7.25 -5.23
CA ALA A 75 -4.53 -8.71 -5.19
C ALA A 75 -3.17 -9.37 -5.00
N SER A 76 -2.14 -8.90 -5.71
CA SER A 76 -0.78 -9.41 -5.60
C SER A 76 0.21 -8.26 -5.45
N ILE A 77 1.13 -8.38 -4.52
CA ILE A 77 2.13 -7.36 -4.21
C ILE A 77 3.51 -8.01 -4.19
N VAL A 78 4.45 -7.44 -4.92
CA VAL A 78 5.80 -7.96 -5.05
C VAL A 78 6.83 -6.85 -4.97
N LEU A 79 7.88 -7.06 -4.20
CA LEU A 79 9.07 -6.20 -4.19
C LEU A 79 10.21 -6.89 -4.95
N GLY A 80 10.57 -6.35 -6.10
CA GLY A 80 11.75 -6.73 -6.85
C GLY A 80 12.97 -5.90 -6.44
N SER A 81 14.12 -6.54 -6.31
CA SER A 81 15.42 -5.89 -6.04
C SER A 81 16.50 -6.44 -6.96
N VAL A 82 17.20 -5.54 -7.62
CA VAL A 82 18.38 -5.83 -8.43
C VAL A 82 19.57 -5.13 -7.77
N ALA A 83 20.57 -5.89 -7.34
CA ALA A 83 21.82 -5.38 -6.80
C ALA A 83 22.96 -5.65 -7.79
N GLU A 84 24.00 -4.79 -7.81
CA GLU A 84 25.10 -4.85 -8.78
C GLU A 84 25.85 -6.20 -8.76
N ASP A 85 26.07 -6.76 -7.58
CA ASP A 85 26.83 -8.01 -7.34
C ASP A 85 25.99 -9.16 -6.78
N GLY A 86 24.67 -9.02 -6.79
CA GLY A 86 23.71 -9.99 -6.26
C GLY A 86 22.82 -10.63 -7.31
N LYS A 87 22.25 -11.80 -6.97
CA LYS A 87 21.14 -12.34 -7.73
C LYS A 87 19.91 -11.48 -7.49
N PRO A 88 19.10 -11.20 -8.54
CA PRO A 88 17.82 -10.52 -8.35
C PRO A 88 16.96 -11.25 -7.31
N VAL A 89 16.29 -10.49 -6.47
CA VAL A 89 15.33 -10.99 -5.49
C VAL A 89 13.94 -10.54 -5.88
N PHE A 90 12.99 -11.46 -5.82
CA PHE A 90 11.58 -11.22 -6.11
C PHE A 90 10.76 -11.67 -4.90
N ALA A 91 10.43 -10.71 -4.04
CA ALA A 91 9.79 -10.96 -2.76
C ALA A 91 8.27 -10.81 -2.87
N ILE A 92 7.55 -11.90 -2.67
CA ILE A 92 6.09 -11.91 -2.60
C ILE A 92 5.68 -11.40 -1.22
N ILE A 93 4.85 -10.38 -1.20
CA ILE A 93 4.29 -9.77 0.02
C ILE A 93 2.83 -10.20 0.13
N PRO A 94 2.42 -10.96 1.15
CA PRO A 94 1.02 -11.31 1.34
C PRO A 94 0.14 -10.05 1.42
N ASN A 95 -0.81 -9.92 0.53
CA ASN A 95 -1.67 -8.74 0.40
C ASN A 95 -2.62 -8.52 1.60
N SER A 96 -2.79 -9.52 2.44
CA SER A 96 -3.63 -9.49 3.64
C SER A 96 -2.85 -9.22 4.93
N ILE A 97 -1.61 -8.70 4.83
CA ILE A 97 -0.88 -8.22 6.01
C ILE A 97 -1.63 -7.02 6.61
N PHE A 98 -1.93 -7.10 7.91
CA PHE A 98 -2.39 -5.96 8.70
C PHE A 98 -1.19 -5.04 8.99
N THR A 99 -1.30 -3.80 8.62
CA THR A 99 -0.25 -2.80 8.81
C THR A 99 -0.84 -1.41 8.95
N LEU A 100 -0.03 -0.49 9.47
CA LEU A 100 -0.37 0.91 9.50
C LEU A 100 -0.24 1.51 8.07
N LEU A 101 -1.34 2.05 7.55
CA LEU A 101 -1.35 2.91 6.37
C LEU A 101 -1.12 4.35 6.85
N PRO A 102 -0.01 4.98 6.50
CA PRO A 102 0.31 6.33 6.98
C PRO A 102 -0.80 7.34 6.66
N GLY A 103 -1.31 8.01 7.69
CA GLY A 103 -2.42 8.96 7.57
C GLY A 103 -3.83 8.35 7.66
N PHE A 104 -3.98 7.02 7.61
CA PHE A 104 -5.29 6.36 7.58
C PHE A 104 -5.54 5.42 8.77
N GLY A 105 -4.48 4.90 9.42
CA GLY A 105 -4.61 3.93 10.49
C GLY A 105 -4.29 2.48 10.08
N GLU A 106 -4.77 1.51 10.87
CA GLU A 106 -4.48 0.09 10.63
C GLU A 106 -5.48 -0.54 9.66
N PHE A 107 -4.97 -1.04 8.54
CA PHE A 107 -5.73 -1.73 7.49
C PHE A 107 -4.92 -2.91 6.93
N ARG A 108 -5.54 -3.68 6.03
CA ARG A 108 -4.79 -4.61 5.19
C ARG A 108 -4.00 -3.83 4.15
N ILE A 109 -2.81 -4.29 3.84
CA ILE A 109 -1.98 -3.65 2.82
C ILE A 109 -2.66 -3.62 1.44
N SER A 110 -3.57 -4.57 1.16
CA SER A 110 -4.38 -4.58 -0.06
C SER A 110 -5.26 -3.34 -0.24
N GLU A 111 -5.65 -2.68 0.86
CA GLU A 111 -6.52 -1.51 0.82
C GLU A 111 -5.82 -0.26 0.29
N THR A 112 -4.47 -0.22 0.29
CA THR A 112 -3.70 0.94 -0.18
C THR A 112 -4.12 1.39 -1.58
N MET A 113 -4.41 0.45 -2.48
CA MET A 113 -4.77 0.76 -3.86
C MET A 113 -6.23 1.20 -4.04
N ARG A 114 -7.11 0.92 -3.06
CA ARG A 114 -8.49 1.43 -3.06
C ARG A 114 -8.58 2.93 -2.81
N PHE A 115 -7.55 3.51 -2.21
CA PHE A 115 -7.42 4.95 -2.07
C PHE A 115 -6.86 5.62 -3.34
N GLU A 116 -6.80 4.87 -4.45
CA GLU A 116 -6.34 5.28 -5.78
C GLU A 116 -4.92 5.88 -5.78
N ASP A 117 -4.07 5.41 -4.86
CA ASP A 117 -2.78 6.02 -4.59
C ASP A 117 -1.64 5.01 -4.55
N GLU A 118 -0.92 4.92 -5.65
CA GLU A 118 0.29 4.11 -5.76
C GLU A 118 1.36 4.54 -4.73
N GLN A 119 1.44 5.82 -4.40
CA GLN A 119 2.41 6.34 -3.44
C GLN A 119 2.10 5.85 -2.02
N LEU A 120 0.80 5.74 -1.65
CA LEU A 120 0.41 5.17 -0.37
C LEU A 120 0.87 3.72 -0.25
N ALA A 121 0.71 2.92 -1.31
CA ALA A 121 1.20 1.54 -1.32
C ALA A 121 2.72 1.49 -1.12
N ARG A 122 3.48 2.33 -1.84
CA ARG A 122 4.94 2.43 -1.71
C ARG A 122 5.35 2.81 -0.29
N VAL A 123 4.82 3.92 0.23
CA VAL A 123 5.18 4.43 1.56
C VAL A 123 4.80 3.45 2.66
N THR A 124 3.66 2.78 2.53
CA THR A 124 3.23 1.73 3.47
C THR A 124 4.23 0.57 3.51
N ILE A 125 4.70 0.11 2.34
CA ILE A 125 5.65 -1.00 2.27
C ILE A 125 7.06 -0.56 2.70
N GLU A 126 7.50 0.65 2.36
CA GLU A 126 8.73 1.25 2.88
C GLU A 126 8.71 1.32 4.42
N ASN A 127 7.57 1.76 5.00
CA ASN A 127 7.39 1.79 6.45
C ASN A 127 7.40 0.39 7.08
N LEU A 128 6.67 -0.55 6.49
CA LEU A 128 6.55 -1.92 6.98
C LEU A 128 7.89 -2.65 6.98
N LEU A 129 8.60 -2.61 5.86
CA LEU A 129 9.83 -3.36 5.66
C LEU A 129 11.10 -2.60 6.10
N GLY A 130 11.11 -1.27 6.05
CA GLY A 130 12.34 -0.47 6.17
C GLY A 130 13.23 -0.60 4.95
N ALA A 131 12.64 -0.79 3.79
CA ALA A 131 13.32 -0.97 2.51
C ALA A 131 12.96 0.17 1.55
N ARG A 132 13.97 0.69 0.83
CA ARG A 132 13.78 1.72 -0.19
C ARG A 132 13.09 1.14 -1.42
N ILE A 133 12.12 1.87 -1.96
CA ILE A 133 11.42 1.53 -3.20
C ILE A 133 11.62 2.69 -4.19
N ASP A 134 12.32 2.42 -5.29
CA ASP A 134 12.67 3.44 -6.28
C ASP A 134 11.55 3.71 -7.27
N SER A 135 10.79 2.67 -7.63
CA SER A 135 9.66 2.80 -8.56
C SER A 135 8.53 1.82 -8.25
N ILE A 136 7.33 2.15 -8.72
CA ILE A 136 6.14 1.31 -8.60
C ILE A 136 5.56 1.04 -9.99
N LEU A 137 5.09 -0.18 -10.20
CA LEU A 137 4.35 -0.64 -11.35
C LEU A 137 2.98 -1.15 -10.89
N ALA A 138 1.93 -0.39 -11.14
CA ALA A 138 0.57 -0.85 -10.95
C ALA A 138 0.08 -1.51 -12.25
N LEU A 139 -0.47 -2.71 -12.12
CA LEU A 139 -1.08 -3.49 -13.18
C LEU A 139 -2.58 -3.62 -12.88
N GLY A 140 -3.40 -3.12 -13.78
CA GLY A 140 -4.84 -3.24 -13.71
C GLY A 140 -5.34 -4.61 -14.18
N PRO A 141 -6.64 -4.88 -14.02
CA PRO A 141 -7.27 -6.08 -14.57
C PRO A 141 -7.12 -6.14 -16.09
N GLY A 142 -6.64 -7.28 -16.60
CA GLY A 142 -6.40 -7.52 -18.03
C GLY A 142 -4.98 -7.21 -18.51
N ASP A 143 -4.15 -6.49 -17.77
CA ASP A 143 -2.80 -6.10 -18.23
C ASP A 143 -1.89 -7.32 -18.40
N ILE A 144 -1.92 -8.26 -17.46
CA ILE A 144 -1.14 -9.50 -17.54
C ILE A 144 -1.66 -10.38 -18.65
N ALA A 145 -3.00 -10.52 -18.77
CA ALA A 145 -3.63 -11.26 -19.83
C ALA A 145 -3.25 -10.73 -21.22
N ALA A 146 -3.23 -9.41 -21.40
CA ALA A 146 -2.84 -8.77 -22.65
C ALA A 146 -1.35 -8.94 -22.97
N ALA A 147 -0.47 -8.91 -21.98
CA ALA A 147 0.97 -9.05 -22.17
C ALA A 147 1.41 -10.48 -22.52
N LEU A 148 0.69 -11.49 -22.05
CA LEU A 148 0.99 -12.92 -22.24
C LEU A 148 0.19 -13.50 -23.43
N ALA A 149 0.58 -13.14 -24.64
CA ALA A 149 -0.13 -13.52 -25.89
C ALA A 149 -0.10 -15.02 -26.21
N SER A 150 0.71 -15.83 -25.56
CA SER A 150 0.82 -17.29 -25.78
C SER A 150 0.77 -18.03 -24.46
N PRO A 151 0.19 -19.23 -24.43
CA PRO A 151 0.19 -20.05 -23.22
C PRO A 151 1.61 -20.33 -22.72
N ILE A 152 1.80 -20.27 -21.41
CA ILE A 152 3.06 -20.60 -20.74
C ILE A 152 2.84 -21.71 -19.73
N GLU A 153 3.88 -22.49 -19.46
CA GLU A 153 3.85 -23.57 -18.49
C GLU A 153 3.96 -22.99 -17.07
N VAL A 154 3.02 -23.36 -16.20
CA VAL A 154 2.99 -23.01 -14.79
C VAL A 154 2.85 -24.29 -13.96
N ASP A 155 3.72 -24.45 -12.97
CA ASP A 155 3.57 -25.52 -11.96
C ASP A 155 2.80 -24.98 -10.76
N VAL A 156 1.49 -25.19 -10.78
CA VAL A 156 0.57 -24.64 -9.78
C VAL A 156 0.62 -25.47 -8.50
N SER A 157 1.03 -24.83 -7.39
CA SER A 157 1.20 -25.49 -6.10
C SER A 157 -0.07 -26.08 -5.49
N SER A 158 -1.24 -25.49 -5.79
CA SER A 158 -2.55 -25.94 -5.28
C SER A 158 -3.67 -25.55 -6.25
N ALA A 159 -4.67 -26.41 -6.42
CA ALA A 159 -5.81 -26.13 -7.29
C ALA A 159 -6.58 -24.87 -6.86
N LEU A 160 -7.05 -24.10 -7.84
CA LEU A 160 -8.01 -23.02 -7.60
C LEU A 160 -9.42 -23.59 -7.59
N THR A 161 -10.06 -23.51 -6.45
CA THR A 161 -11.43 -23.93 -6.26
C THR A 161 -12.32 -22.75 -5.90
N VAL A 162 -13.53 -22.71 -6.43
CA VAL A 162 -14.54 -21.70 -6.13
C VAL A 162 -15.83 -22.37 -5.70
N ARG A 163 -16.62 -21.65 -4.91
CA ARG A 163 -17.96 -22.09 -4.54
C ARG A 163 -18.95 -21.53 -5.56
N ASP A 164 -19.76 -22.41 -6.13
CA ASP A 164 -20.82 -22.01 -7.06
C ASP A 164 -22.08 -21.52 -6.31
N GLU A 165 -23.08 -21.04 -7.05
CA GLU A 165 -24.34 -20.53 -6.49
C GLU A 165 -25.13 -21.59 -5.69
N SER A 166 -24.89 -22.87 -5.93
CA SER A 166 -25.51 -23.99 -5.18
C SER A 166 -24.77 -24.27 -3.87
N GLY A 167 -23.61 -23.65 -3.64
CA GLY A 167 -22.73 -23.91 -2.53
C GLY A 167 -21.77 -25.08 -2.74
N ALA A 168 -21.76 -25.70 -3.92
CA ALA A 168 -20.83 -26.77 -4.25
C ALA A 168 -19.45 -26.20 -4.65
N THR A 169 -18.37 -26.83 -4.20
CA THR A 169 -17.03 -26.49 -4.59
C THR A 169 -16.69 -27.06 -5.97
N ARG A 170 -16.22 -26.21 -6.86
CA ARG A 170 -15.78 -26.55 -8.21
C ARG A 170 -14.31 -26.19 -8.41
N VAL A 171 -13.55 -27.10 -9.01
CA VAL A 171 -12.18 -26.80 -9.48
C VAL A 171 -12.26 -25.94 -10.74
N VAL A 172 -11.58 -24.81 -10.74
CA VAL A 172 -11.46 -23.89 -11.88
C VAL A 172 -10.13 -24.10 -12.59
N LEU A 173 -9.05 -24.24 -11.81
CA LEU A 173 -7.71 -24.57 -12.32
C LEU A 173 -7.13 -25.69 -11.45
N ASP A 174 -6.59 -26.72 -12.08
CA ASP A 174 -5.99 -27.86 -11.39
C ASP A 174 -4.59 -27.52 -10.87
N ALA A 175 -4.08 -28.30 -9.90
CA ALA A 175 -2.70 -28.24 -9.45
C ALA A 175 -1.76 -28.99 -10.42
N GLY A 176 -0.47 -28.70 -10.35
CA GLY A 176 0.59 -29.32 -11.14
C GLY A 176 0.97 -28.52 -12.39
N GLY A 177 1.86 -29.11 -13.18
CA GLY A 177 2.39 -28.47 -14.40
C GLY A 177 1.38 -28.46 -15.54
N GLN A 178 0.96 -27.28 -15.97
CA GLN A 178 -0.03 -27.10 -17.03
C GLN A 178 0.31 -25.87 -17.89
N LEU A 179 -0.24 -25.83 -19.11
CA LEU A 179 -0.18 -24.67 -19.99
C LEU A 179 -1.38 -23.77 -19.71
N PHE A 180 -1.12 -22.54 -19.29
CA PHE A 180 -2.13 -21.52 -19.04
C PHE A 180 -1.99 -20.35 -20.00
N ASP A 181 -3.10 -19.82 -20.47
CA ASP A 181 -3.14 -18.54 -21.16
C ASP A 181 -3.01 -17.37 -20.17
N GLY A 182 -2.84 -16.15 -20.70
CA GLY A 182 -2.64 -14.97 -19.87
C GLY A 182 -3.79 -14.70 -18.90
N SER A 183 -5.03 -14.98 -19.26
CA SER A 183 -6.19 -14.79 -18.39
C SER A 183 -6.21 -15.77 -17.23
N GLN A 184 -5.82 -17.02 -17.49
CA GLN A 184 -5.71 -18.04 -16.43
C GLN A 184 -4.57 -17.73 -15.47
N ILE A 185 -3.44 -17.19 -15.96
CA ILE A 185 -2.32 -16.74 -15.11
C ILE A 185 -2.74 -15.55 -14.26
N GLU A 186 -3.43 -14.59 -14.84
CA GLU A 186 -3.98 -13.45 -14.09
C GLU A 186 -4.95 -13.93 -13.01
N MET A 187 -5.81 -14.90 -13.32
CA MET A 187 -6.72 -15.51 -12.34
C MET A 187 -5.98 -16.15 -11.15
N LEU A 188 -4.81 -16.77 -11.35
CA LEU A 188 -3.99 -17.31 -10.25
C LEU A 188 -3.51 -16.21 -9.29
N LEU A 189 -3.31 -14.99 -9.79
CA LEU A 189 -2.89 -13.84 -8.99
C LEU A 189 -4.07 -13.16 -8.28
N LEU A 190 -5.21 -13.02 -8.97
CA LEU A 190 -6.36 -12.28 -8.48
C LEU A 190 -7.26 -13.11 -7.56
N GLU A 191 -7.49 -14.39 -7.89
CA GLU A 191 -8.52 -15.18 -7.26
C GLU A 191 -8.00 -16.05 -6.11
N ARG A 192 -8.46 -15.76 -4.90
CA ARG A 192 -8.22 -16.65 -3.74
C ARG A 192 -9.03 -17.94 -3.83
N GLY A 193 -10.28 -17.84 -4.23
CA GLY A 193 -11.25 -18.94 -4.17
C GLY A 193 -11.46 -19.43 -2.74
N GLU A 194 -11.62 -20.75 -2.56
CA GLU A 194 -11.77 -21.42 -1.26
C GLU A 194 -10.42 -21.75 -0.59
N SER A 195 -9.30 -21.25 -1.12
CA SER A 195 -7.97 -21.51 -0.56
C SER A 195 -7.73 -20.71 0.74
N ASP A 196 -6.92 -21.28 1.65
CA ASP A 196 -6.36 -20.48 2.72
C ASP A 196 -5.36 -19.45 2.16
N LEU A 197 -5.02 -18.45 3.00
CA LEU A 197 -4.19 -17.33 2.58
C LEU A 197 -2.78 -17.76 2.15
N LEU A 198 -2.20 -18.77 2.81
CA LEU A 198 -0.85 -19.23 2.49
C LEU A 198 -0.83 -19.98 1.17
N SER A 199 -1.77 -20.90 0.95
CA SER A 199 -1.93 -21.63 -0.32
C SER A 199 -2.16 -20.68 -1.50
N TRP A 200 -2.94 -19.61 -1.31
CA TRP A 200 -3.12 -18.59 -2.33
C TRP A 200 -1.81 -17.83 -2.61
N THR A 201 -1.09 -17.41 -1.57
CA THR A 201 0.20 -16.71 -1.74
C THR A 201 1.24 -17.60 -2.45
N GLN A 202 1.27 -18.89 -2.15
CA GLN A 202 2.13 -19.86 -2.85
C GLN A 202 1.74 -20.00 -4.33
N ARG A 203 0.46 -20.03 -4.64
CA ARG A 203 -0.04 -20.08 -6.01
C ARG A 203 0.34 -18.81 -6.79
N GLN A 204 0.28 -17.63 -6.15
CA GLN A 204 0.79 -16.39 -6.73
C GLN A 204 2.31 -16.47 -7.04
N SER A 205 3.08 -17.10 -6.15
CA SER A 205 4.51 -17.34 -6.38
C SER A 205 4.74 -18.15 -7.67
N SER A 206 4.00 -19.27 -7.86
CA SER A 206 4.09 -20.07 -9.08
C SER A 206 3.76 -19.25 -10.35
N ALA A 207 2.71 -18.43 -10.30
CA ALA A 207 2.34 -17.56 -11.42
C ALA A 207 3.45 -16.55 -11.76
N TRP A 208 4.02 -15.89 -10.73
CA TRP A 208 5.13 -14.95 -10.94
C TRP A 208 6.39 -15.61 -11.46
N GLU A 209 6.76 -16.81 -10.99
CA GLU A 209 7.89 -17.58 -11.53
C GLU A 209 7.73 -17.87 -13.02
N ALA A 210 6.51 -18.22 -13.44
CA ALA A 210 6.19 -18.44 -14.85
C ALA A 210 6.26 -17.14 -15.68
N ILE A 211 5.71 -16.03 -15.17
CA ILE A 211 5.78 -14.69 -15.81
C ILE A 211 7.24 -14.26 -15.98
N LEU A 212 8.05 -14.35 -14.93
CA LEU A 212 9.49 -14.02 -15.01
C LEU A 212 10.25 -14.94 -15.97
N GLY A 213 9.91 -16.24 -15.98
CA GLY A 213 10.43 -17.19 -16.97
C GLY A 213 10.10 -16.79 -18.40
N GLU A 214 8.90 -16.28 -18.63
CA GLU A 214 8.47 -15.81 -19.93
C GLU A 214 9.17 -14.51 -20.34
N ILE A 215 9.30 -13.52 -19.42
CA ILE A 215 10.07 -12.29 -19.67
C ILE A 215 11.51 -12.62 -20.06
N ARG A 216 12.13 -13.60 -19.37
CA ARG A 216 13.49 -14.05 -19.70
C ARG A 216 13.59 -14.66 -21.10
N ARG A 217 12.59 -15.45 -21.52
CA ARG A 217 12.52 -16.04 -22.86
C ARG A 217 12.20 -15.01 -23.93
N ARG A 218 11.32 -14.07 -23.63
CA ARG A 218 10.82 -13.00 -24.51
C ARG A 218 10.91 -11.64 -23.82
N PRO A 219 12.08 -10.96 -23.87
CA PRO A 219 12.30 -9.69 -23.15
C PRO A 219 11.27 -8.59 -23.47
N GLY A 220 10.66 -8.61 -24.65
CA GLY A 220 9.60 -7.67 -25.03
C GLY A 220 8.37 -7.70 -24.12
N VAL A 221 8.12 -8.81 -23.40
CA VAL A 221 7.02 -8.92 -22.42
C VAL A 221 7.20 -7.93 -21.28
N ALA A 222 8.43 -7.64 -20.84
CA ALA A 222 8.69 -6.61 -19.84
C ALA A 222 8.18 -5.24 -20.28
N GLY A 223 8.41 -4.89 -21.57
CA GLY A 223 7.90 -3.65 -22.15
C GLY A 223 6.38 -3.62 -22.30
N LEU A 224 5.72 -4.76 -22.53
CA LEU A 224 4.26 -4.83 -22.59
C LEU A 224 3.63 -4.62 -21.18
N LEU A 225 4.27 -5.12 -20.12
CA LEU A 225 3.80 -4.95 -18.75
C LEU A 225 4.12 -3.57 -18.17
N ALA A 226 5.34 -3.07 -18.36
CA ALA A 226 5.87 -1.91 -17.66
C ALA A 226 6.03 -0.65 -18.54
N GLY A 227 5.66 -0.71 -19.81
CA GLY A 227 5.95 0.35 -20.77
C GLY A 227 7.43 0.38 -21.17
N VAL A 228 7.85 1.48 -21.78
CA VAL A 228 9.26 1.68 -22.18
C VAL A 228 9.97 2.49 -21.10
N GLY A 229 11.22 2.13 -20.75
CA GLY A 229 12.07 2.85 -19.82
C GLY A 229 12.44 2.07 -18.56
N VAL A 230 12.84 2.77 -17.51
CA VAL A 230 13.47 2.20 -16.31
C VAL A 230 12.68 1.05 -15.67
N LYS A 231 11.36 1.13 -15.62
CA LYS A 231 10.53 0.06 -15.02
C LYS A 231 10.65 -1.24 -15.84
N ALA A 232 10.64 -1.16 -17.16
CA ALA A 232 10.80 -2.32 -18.04
C ALA A 232 12.21 -2.91 -17.94
N ASP A 233 13.23 -2.06 -17.86
CA ASP A 233 14.64 -2.49 -17.71
C ASP A 233 14.85 -3.23 -16.38
N VAL A 234 14.31 -2.69 -15.26
CA VAL A 234 14.35 -3.33 -13.94
C VAL A 234 13.58 -4.65 -13.96
N LEU A 235 12.39 -4.70 -14.56
CA LEU A 235 11.59 -5.92 -14.66
C LEU A 235 12.32 -6.99 -15.50
N GLY A 236 12.96 -6.57 -16.60
CA GLY A 236 13.81 -7.43 -17.43
C GLY A 236 15.02 -7.97 -16.66
N ALA A 237 15.68 -7.15 -15.85
CA ALA A 237 16.78 -7.54 -14.99
C ALA A 237 16.33 -8.52 -13.88
N LEU A 238 15.19 -8.25 -13.25
CA LEU A 238 14.57 -9.14 -12.26
C LEU A 238 14.30 -10.55 -12.83
N ALA A 239 13.96 -10.65 -14.11
CA ALA A 239 13.70 -11.93 -14.76
C ALA A 239 14.96 -12.79 -14.99
N GLN A 240 16.18 -12.24 -14.78
CA GLN A 240 17.44 -12.95 -14.99
C GLN A 240 17.79 -13.87 -13.82
N ASN A 241 17.05 -15.00 -13.70
CA ASN A 241 17.26 -16.01 -12.65
C ASN A 241 17.08 -15.50 -11.22
N PRO A 242 15.92 -14.93 -10.89
CA PRO A 242 15.66 -14.36 -9.58
C PRO A 242 15.60 -15.45 -8.49
N ARG A 243 15.86 -15.01 -7.26
CA ARG A 243 15.46 -15.75 -6.07
C ARG A 243 14.04 -15.30 -5.71
N VAL A 244 13.05 -16.13 -5.95
CA VAL A 244 11.68 -15.88 -5.47
C VAL A 244 11.60 -16.27 -4.00
N VAL A 245 11.10 -15.36 -3.16
CA VAL A 245 11.00 -15.53 -1.71
C VAL A 245 9.68 -15.00 -1.20
N LEU A 246 9.20 -15.56 -0.10
CA LEU A 246 8.02 -15.04 0.60
C LEU A 246 8.46 -14.19 1.79
N VAL A 247 7.82 -13.02 1.97
CA VAL A 247 7.99 -12.21 3.17
C VAL A 247 7.44 -12.99 4.38
N PRO A 248 8.21 -13.12 5.49
CA PRO A 248 7.91 -14.06 6.58
C PRO A 248 6.81 -13.55 7.52
N ALA A 249 5.63 -13.28 6.97
CA ALA A 249 4.47 -12.86 7.76
C ALA A 249 3.77 -14.08 8.38
N VAL A 250 3.29 -13.92 9.62
CA VAL A 250 2.63 -14.97 10.40
C VAL A 250 1.13 -14.86 10.23
N PRO A 251 0.41 -15.95 9.90
CA PRO A 251 -1.04 -15.93 9.79
C PRO A 251 -1.70 -15.68 11.15
N VAL A 252 -2.71 -14.84 11.16
CA VAL A 252 -3.52 -14.52 12.34
C VAL A 252 -5.00 -14.52 11.99
N ALA A 253 -5.84 -14.86 12.96
CA ALA A 253 -7.28 -14.69 12.87
C ALA A 253 -7.69 -13.58 13.85
N THR A 254 -8.21 -12.50 13.32
CA THR A 254 -8.60 -11.32 14.12
C THR A 254 -10.12 -11.15 14.12
N GLY A 255 -10.83 -11.76 15.04
CA GLY A 255 -12.25 -11.54 15.33
C GLY A 255 -13.08 -11.02 14.13
N SER A 256 -13.48 -9.76 14.17
CA SER A 256 -14.31 -9.12 13.12
C SER A 256 -13.54 -8.78 11.85
N ALA A 257 -12.21 -8.65 11.87
CA ALA A 257 -11.40 -8.34 10.69
C ALA A 257 -11.06 -9.59 9.86
N GLY A 258 -11.39 -10.78 10.35
CA GLY A 258 -11.18 -12.05 9.66
C GLY A 258 -9.73 -12.52 9.67
N GLU A 259 -9.37 -13.36 8.71
CA GLU A 259 -8.01 -13.90 8.55
C GLU A 259 -7.08 -12.88 7.89
N GLY A 260 -5.82 -12.87 8.31
CA GLY A 260 -4.78 -12.05 7.71
C GLY A 260 -3.39 -12.50 8.16
N PHE A 261 -2.41 -11.68 7.89
CA PHE A 261 -1.03 -11.87 8.34
C PHE A 261 -0.57 -10.69 9.19
N VAL A 262 0.41 -10.94 10.05
CA VAL A 262 1.15 -9.91 10.78
C VAL A 262 2.64 -10.11 10.51
N LEU A 263 3.35 -9.02 10.26
CA LEU A 263 4.80 -9.01 10.13
C LEU A 263 5.39 -8.20 11.29
N SER A 264 6.16 -8.85 12.15
CA SER A 264 6.85 -8.12 13.22
C SER A 264 7.96 -7.23 12.67
N GLY A 265 8.28 -6.13 13.39
CA GLY A 265 9.38 -5.27 12.97
C GLY A 265 10.73 -5.99 12.93
N ALA A 266 10.95 -6.94 13.84
CA ALA A 266 12.18 -7.74 13.87
C ALA A 266 12.28 -8.69 12.66
N ASP A 267 11.16 -9.34 12.28
CA ASP A 267 11.14 -10.21 11.11
C ASP A 267 11.30 -9.42 9.81
N ALA A 268 10.70 -8.23 9.72
CA ALA A 268 10.87 -7.32 8.60
C ALA A 268 12.35 -6.90 8.44
N GLU A 269 12.99 -6.48 9.53
CA GLU A 269 14.41 -6.08 9.53
C GLU A 269 15.33 -7.25 9.18
N ALA A 270 15.09 -8.44 9.76
CA ALA A 270 15.83 -9.65 9.45
C ALA A 270 15.68 -10.05 7.98
N PHE A 271 14.46 -9.93 7.43
CA PHE A 271 14.19 -10.18 6.03
C PHE A 271 14.97 -9.23 5.12
N VAL A 272 14.87 -7.91 5.34
CA VAL A 272 15.59 -6.93 4.52
C VAL A 272 17.09 -7.13 4.61
N THR A 273 17.64 -7.27 5.81
CA THR A 273 19.08 -7.46 6.03
C THR A 273 19.61 -8.73 5.36
N SER A 274 18.83 -9.81 5.32
CA SER A 274 19.28 -11.10 4.77
C SER A 274 18.95 -11.32 3.30
N ARG A 275 17.92 -10.66 2.77
CA ARG A 275 17.41 -10.93 1.41
C ARG A 275 17.60 -9.79 0.44
N VAL A 276 17.46 -8.55 0.88
CA VAL A 276 17.56 -7.34 0.06
C VAL A 276 18.39 -6.24 0.75
N PRO A 277 19.62 -6.55 1.20
CA PRO A 277 20.42 -5.63 2.01
C PRO A 277 20.69 -4.29 1.31
N SER A 278 20.77 -4.27 -0.02
CA SER A 278 20.96 -3.07 -0.82
C SER A 278 19.79 -2.08 -0.75
N LEU A 279 18.61 -2.54 -0.32
CA LEU A 279 17.44 -1.70 -0.13
C LEU A 279 17.27 -1.21 1.29
N LYS A 280 18.09 -1.66 2.24
CA LYS A 280 17.98 -1.26 3.65
C LYS A 280 18.06 0.26 3.78
N LEU A 281 17.01 0.87 4.36
CA LEU A 281 16.94 2.32 4.54
C LEU A 281 17.89 2.80 5.65
N PHE A 282 18.14 1.97 6.68
CA PHE A 282 18.92 2.37 7.86
C PHE A 282 19.72 1.19 8.44
N ASP A 283 20.90 1.54 8.99
CA ASP A 283 21.77 0.59 9.67
C ASP A 283 21.42 0.38 11.15
N GLU A 284 20.72 1.32 11.77
CA GLU A 284 20.33 1.30 13.18
C GLU A 284 18.80 1.08 13.36
N PRO A 285 18.36 0.65 14.54
CA PRO A 285 16.93 0.59 14.83
C PRO A 285 16.26 1.96 14.61
N ARG A 286 15.21 1.96 13.82
CA ARG A 286 14.49 3.18 13.46
C ARG A 286 13.70 3.71 14.66
N PRO A 287 13.84 5.02 15.04
CA PRO A 287 12.97 5.63 16.04
C PRO A 287 11.50 5.47 15.65
N ARG A 288 10.67 5.11 16.64
CA ARG A 288 9.23 4.88 16.46
C ARG A 288 8.48 6.18 16.65
N VAL A 289 7.76 6.59 15.62
CA VAL A 289 7.07 7.87 15.56
C VAL A 289 5.57 7.67 15.56
N GLU A 290 4.88 8.44 16.38
CA GLU A 290 3.44 8.64 16.33
C GLU A 290 3.14 9.95 15.59
N LEU A 291 2.19 9.89 14.67
CA LEU A 291 1.68 11.07 13.95
C LEU A 291 0.26 11.37 14.41
N LEU A 292 0.03 12.58 14.90
CA LEU A 292 -1.27 13.07 15.31
C LEU A 292 -1.71 14.19 14.37
N ASN A 293 -2.86 14.01 13.73
CA ASN A 293 -3.46 15.03 12.87
C ASN A 293 -4.03 16.16 13.73
N GLY A 294 -3.37 17.29 13.76
CA GLY A 294 -3.75 18.48 14.51
C GLY A 294 -4.34 19.62 13.64
N ASN A 295 -4.45 19.41 12.31
CA ASN A 295 -5.01 20.40 11.38
C ASN A 295 -6.25 19.92 10.63
N GLY A 296 -6.68 18.67 10.84
CA GLY A 296 -7.84 18.09 10.19
C GLY A 296 -7.62 17.63 8.73
N ARG A 297 -6.39 17.72 8.21
CA ARG A 297 -6.06 17.37 6.82
C ARG A 297 -5.26 16.09 6.75
N ILE A 298 -5.80 15.05 6.13
CA ILE A 298 -5.14 13.75 5.98
C ILE A 298 -3.88 13.87 5.12
N GLN A 299 -3.90 14.68 4.05
CA GLN A 299 -2.77 14.90 3.16
C GLN A 299 -1.55 15.45 3.88
N ALA A 300 -1.71 16.41 4.79
CA ALA A 300 -0.60 16.96 5.57
C ALA A 300 0.09 15.88 6.41
N THR A 301 -0.69 15.08 7.14
CA THR A 301 -0.17 13.96 7.94
C THR A 301 0.55 12.93 7.08
N ARG A 302 0.05 12.67 5.90
CA ARG A 302 0.63 11.74 4.95
C ARG A 302 1.95 12.24 4.38
N SER A 303 2.03 13.52 3.97
CA SER A 303 3.28 14.13 3.48
C SER A 303 4.37 14.08 4.54
N VAL A 304 4.01 14.35 5.81
CA VAL A 304 4.92 14.20 6.95
C VAL A 304 5.39 12.76 7.10
N ALA A 305 4.46 11.79 7.03
CA ALA A 305 4.81 10.37 7.12
C ALA A 305 5.81 9.96 6.04
N GLU A 306 5.57 10.34 4.79
CA GLU A 306 6.46 10.03 3.66
C GLU A 306 7.86 10.61 3.87
N ALA A 307 7.94 11.89 4.25
CA ALA A 307 9.22 12.54 4.53
C ALA A 307 10.02 11.82 5.63
N LEU A 308 9.34 11.43 6.71
CA LEU A 308 9.97 10.76 7.85
C LEU A 308 10.41 9.32 7.52
N ILE A 309 9.56 8.55 6.85
CA ILE A 309 9.86 7.16 6.47
C ILE A 309 11.11 7.12 5.59
N ARG A 310 11.21 8.01 4.61
CA ARG A 310 12.38 8.12 3.71
C ARG A 310 13.65 8.57 4.42
N ASN A 311 13.51 9.27 5.55
CA ASN A 311 14.64 9.69 6.39
C ASN A 311 14.87 8.78 7.62
N GLY A 312 14.24 7.62 7.69
CA GLY A 312 14.62 6.64 8.64
C GLY A 312 13.73 6.39 9.82
N PHE A 313 12.73 7.13 9.90
CA PHE A 313 11.80 6.98 11.00
C PHE A 313 10.76 5.90 10.69
N ARG A 314 10.29 5.22 11.70
CA ARG A 314 9.22 4.25 11.58
C ARG A 314 7.94 4.82 12.15
N ILE A 315 6.94 5.00 11.32
CA ILE A 315 5.62 5.40 11.79
C ILE A 315 4.93 4.16 12.38
N VAL A 316 4.61 4.23 13.67
CA VAL A 316 4.00 3.10 14.40
C VAL A 316 2.55 3.37 14.79
N ARG A 317 2.14 4.63 14.74
CA ARG A 317 0.75 5.04 15.02
C ARG A 317 0.39 6.29 14.24
N THR A 318 -0.84 6.36 13.78
CA THR A 318 -1.46 7.58 13.22
C THR A 318 -2.84 7.72 13.85
N ASP A 319 -3.16 8.91 14.36
CA ASP A 319 -4.43 9.22 15.01
C ASP A 319 -4.74 10.71 14.84
N ASN A 320 -5.91 11.15 15.32
CA ASN A 320 -6.22 12.57 15.45
C ASN A 320 -5.63 13.11 16.76
N ALA A 321 -5.20 14.37 16.75
CA ALA A 321 -4.91 15.10 17.97
C ALA A 321 -6.21 15.42 18.74
N ASP A 322 -6.08 15.92 19.98
CA ASP A 322 -7.23 16.27 20.83
C ASP A 322 -8.15 17.33 20.19
N ASN A 323 -7.60 18.15 19.29
CA ASN A 323 -8.33 19.11 18.46
C ASN A 323 -7.58 19.35 17.14
N PHE A 324 -8.17 20.12 16.23
CA PHE A 324 -7.60 20.46 14.90
C PHE A 324 -7.17 21.90 14.78
N ASP A 325 -6.93 22.60 15.88
CA ASP A 325 -6.62 24.03 15.93
C ASP A 325 -5.12 24.29 16.16
N PHE A 326 -4.25 23.30 15.90
CA PHE A 326 -2.81 23.48 16.02
C PHE A 326 -2.29 24.34 14.87
N GLU A 327 -1.89 25.57 15.20
CA GLU A 327 -1.28 26.51 14.23
C GLU A 327 0.10 26.04 13.78
N LYS A 328 0.84 25.39 14.68
CA LYS A 328 2.21 24.93 14.46
C LYS A 328 2.34 23.44 14.70
N THR A 329 3.22 22.82 13.91
CA THR A 329 3.64 21.45 14.12
C THR A 329 4.54 21.34 15.33
N LEU A 330 4.21 20.42 16.22
CA LEU A 330 4.96 20.16 17.45
C LEU A 330 5.66 18.80 17.32
N VAL A 331 6.96 18.78 17.64
CA VAL A 331 7.75 17.55 17.74
C VAL A 331 8.07 17.28 19.18
N VAL A 332 7.56 16.19 19.75
CA VAL A 332 7.66 15.85 21.16
C VAL A 332 8.57 14.64 21.35
N ALA A 333 9.76 14.85 21.90
CA ALA A 333 10.67 13.78 22.25
C ALA A 333 10.24 13.10 23.56
N GLN A 334 10.03 11.78 23.52
CA GLN A 334 9.66 10.95 24.67
C GLN A 334 10.93 10.63 25.51
N GLY A 335 11.48 11.65 26.14
CA GLY A 335 12.67 11.59 26.97
C GLY A 335 13.96 12.04 26.26
N ARG A 336 15.01 12.29 27.08
CA ARG A 336 16.28 12.90 26.61
C ARG A 336 17.03 12.07 25.56
N SER A 337 16.89 10.76 25.59
CA SER A 337 17.51 9.87 24.60
C SER A 337 17.01 10.10 23.18
N GLN A 338 15.79 10.64 23.03
CA GLN A 338 15.15 10.87 21.74
C GLN A 338 15.29 12.33 21.25
N GLN A 339 15.87 13.21 22.05
CA GLN A 339 15.98 14.62 21.70
C GLN A 339 16.68 14.84 20.36
N ARG A 340 17.81 14.15 20.11
CA ARG A 340 18.55 14.28 18.85
C ARG A 340 17.69 13.87 17.64
N SER A 341 16.95 12.78 17.75
CA SER A 341 16.04 12.32 16.70
C SER A 341 14.88 13.28 16.47
N ALA A 342 14.34 13.89 17.55
CA ALA A 342 13.31 14.91 17.44
C ALA A 342 13.82 16.20 16.77
N GLU A 343 15.05 16.65 17.09
CA GLU A 343 15.72 17.78 16.43
C GLU A 343 15.98 17.49 14.93
N GLU A 344 16.28 16.25 14.58
CA GLU A 344 16.43 15.82 13.19
C GLU A 344 15.09 15.86 12.45
N ILE A 345 14.02 15.36 13.05
CA ILE A 345 12.65 15.48 12.52
C ILE A 345 12.28 16.94 12.28
N ALA A 346 12.50 17.80 13.27
CA ALA A 346 12.21 19.22 13.14
C ALA A 346 12.94 19.87 11.94
N ARG A 347 14.17 19.44 11.68
CA ARG A 347 14.95 19.91 10.53
C ARG A 347 14.41 19.37 9.22
N ILE A 348 14.01 18.07 9.16
CA ILE A 348 13.41 17.47 7.97
C ILE A 348 12.10 18.17 7.60
N LEU A 349 11.27 18.46 8.60
CA LEU A 349 9.98 19.12 8.42
C LEU A 349 10.04 20.64 8.34
N ALA A 350 11.25 21.23 8.53
CA ALA A 350 11.48 22.68 8.59
C ALA A 350 10.63 23.38 9.67
N VAL A 351 10.34 22.70 10.78
CA VAL A 351 9.58 23.24 11.92
C VAL A 351 10.49 23.66 13.06
N SER A 352 10.06 24.61 13.88
CA SER A 352 10.90 25.24 14.89
C SER A 352 10.66 24.77 16.32
N GLU A 353 9.54 24.09 16.58
CA GLU A 353 9.17 23.71 17.95
C GLU A 353 9.48 22.25 18.24
N VAL A 354 10.46 22.05 19.14
CA VAL A 354 10.79 20.74 19.71
C VAL A 354 10.56 20.80 21.20
N LEU A 355 9.68 19.93 21.67
CA LEU A 355 9.38 19.79 23.10
C LEU A 355 10.05 18.52 23.64
N LEU A 356 10.55 18.61 24.85
CA LEU A 356 11.09 17.49 25.60
C LEU A 356 10.10 17.05 26.66
N GLU A 357 9.51 15.90 26.49
CA GLU A 357 8.69 15.27 27.53
C GLU A 357 9.58 14.41 28.42
N LEU A 358 9.51 14.63 29.73
CA LEU A 358 10.36 13.96 30.71
C LEU A 358 9.63 12.83 31.44
N ASP A 359 8.33 12.67 31.23
CA ASP A 359 7.54 11.60 31.83
C ASP A 359 7.98 10.25 31.27
N THR A 360 7.68 9.21 32.05
CA THR A 360 8.11 7.83 31.74
C THR A 360 7.68 7.45 30.34
N PRO A 361 8.62 7.18 29.42
CA PRO A 361 8.29 6.80 28.04
C PRO A 361 7.32 5.62 28.02
N SER A 362 6.32 5.67 27.17
CA SER A 362 5.32 4.60 27.03
C SER A 362 5.94 3.25 26.60
N GLY A 363 7.18 3.29 26.11
CA GLY A 363 7.89 2.14 25.53
C GLY A 363 7.37 1.73 24.15
N VAL A 364 6.30 2.35 23.67
CA VAL A 364 5.69 2.08 22.37
C VAL A 364 6.12 3.10 21.33
N VAL A 365 6.22 4.38 21.72
CA VAL A 365 6.54 5.54 20.88
C VAL A 365 7.79 6.21 21.42
N ASP A 366 8.69 6.61 20.55
CA ASP A 366 9.91 7.36 20.88
C ASP A 366 9.73 8.87 20.67
N ILE A 367 8.92 9.24 19.67
CA ILE A 367 8.64 10.63 19.31
C ILE A 367 7.18 10.76 18.90
N SER A 368 6.46 11.76 19.42
CA SER A 368 5.11 12.11 18.98
C SER A 368 5.17 13.42 18.18
N ILE A 369 4.45 13.47 17.06
CA ILE A 369 4.37 14.65 16.20
C ILE A 369 2.90 15.03 16.06
N ILE A 370 2.57 16.29 16.42
CA ILE A 370 1.26 16.86 16.16
C ILE A 370 1.42 17.75 14.93
N VAL A 371 0.81 17.35 13.82
CA VAL A 371 0.89 18.05 12.54
C VAL A 371 -0.03 19.27 12.56
N GLY A 372 0.55 20.46 12.50
CA GLY A 372 -0.14 21.75 12.52
C GLY A 372 -0.45 22.29 11.11
N GLN A 373 -1.03 23.50 11.09
CA GLN A 373 -1.40 24.20 9.85
C GLN A 373 -0.21 24.71 9.06
N ASP A 374 0.95 24.84 9.70
CA ASP A 374 2.19 25.35 9.11
C ASP A 374 2.85 24.39 8.10
N ILE A 375 2.49 23.11 8.10
CA ILE A 375 2.99 22.13 7.11
C ILE A 375 2.39 22.37 5.71
N ASP A 376 1.16 22.90 5.63
CA ASP A 376 0.48 23.17 4.35
C ASP A 376 0.77 24.56 3.79
N SER A 377 1.57 25.36 4.44
CA SER A 377 1.91 26.71 3.98
C SER A 377 2.98 26.72 2.88
N GLY A 378 3.10 25.65 2.12
CA GLY A 378 3.96 25.55 0.94
C GLY A 378 3.44 26.39 -0.25
N GLU A 379 3.00 27.62 -0.02
CA GLU A 379 2.99 28.68 -1.03
C GLU A 379 4.36 29.36 -0.98
N GLY A 380 5.22 28.91 -1.89
CA GLY A 380 6.52 29.51 -2.17
C GLY A 380 6.93 29.18 -3.59
#